data_2d631e6200720fe5d909f12c6a550697
#
_entry.id   2d631e6200720fe5d909f12c6a550697
#
_cell.length_a   1.000
_cell.length_b   1.000
_cell.length_c   1.000
_cell.angle_alpha   90.00
_cell.angle_beta   90.00
_cell.angle_gamma   90.00
#
_symmetry.space_group_name_H-M   'P 1'
#
loop_
_entity.id
_entity.type
_entity.pdbx_description
1 polymer ?
#
loop_
_entity_poly.entity_id
_entity_poly.type
_entity_poly.pdbx_seq_one_letter_code
_entity_poly.pdbx_strand_id
1 'polypeptide(L)'
;MPISLSDFERDALAVLTEYATIPCLSPGFDSEWQESGHINQAAELLANWIREREFANIEVEIHQIKGRTPVLVATIEATAPVDGTCVLYGHLDKQPPLGNWSEGLAPYSPVRVGDRLYARGVADDGYSTFSAILALEAMEREGIGHARCVVLIEASEESGSPDLDAYLDLLADHLGTVELMVCLDSGALTYDRLWVTTSLRGVINFEVTVSVLEHGQHSGSASGVVPSSFRILRQLIERLEDSATGEILVSALHGEIPQLALDSAESVANEFGDVIAKELPTLPGLELMGSSAADRIIRRTWHPTLSVVGMAGIPEPAIAGNVLRPFTTAVLSFRVPPNVNAHEAALAINKLLTENIPSNAVVETEFVSGEGWVAPDLAPWLREALETGSRNAFGRGPGFTGEGGSIPFLGELAKRYPSVQFVATGVLGPQSNAHAIDEMLDLPTAVAVTNAVMTIVGAYADSKRS
;
A
#
# COMPACT_ATOMS: atom_id res chain seq x y z
N MET A 1 -10.03 18.56 23.89
CA MET A 1 -9.74 17.23 24.49
C MET A 1 -9.50 16.24 23.37
N PRO A 2 -8.67 15.24 23.53
CA PRO A 2 -8.52 14.20 22.50
C PRO A 2 -9.87 13.53 22.22
N ILE A 3 -10.03 13.04 20.99
CA ILE A 3 -11.20 12.26 20.57
C ILE A 3 -11.21 10.95 21.37
N SER A 4 -12.37 10.63 21.96
CA SER A 4 -12.59 9.33 22.61
C SER A 4 -13.17 8.30 21.65
N LEU A 5 -13.15 7.02 22.01
CA LEU A 5 -13.81 5.96 21.25
C LEU A 5 -15.31 6.26 21.07
N SER A 6 -15.96 6.76 22.13
CA SER A 6 -17.39 7.13 22.06
C SER A 6 -17.68 8.31 21.11
N ASP A 7 -16.72 9.25 20.95
CA ASP A 7 -16.85 10.32 19.97
C ASP A 7 -16.74 9.75 18.53
N PHE A 8 -15.76 8.90 18.27
CA PHE A 8 -15.62 8.22 16.99
C PHE A 8 -16.85 7.35 16.65
N GLU A 9 -17.36 6.61 17.61
CA GLU A 9 -18.58 5.81 17.44
C GLU A 9 -19.80 6.66 17.11
N ARG A 10 -19.98 7.78 17.77
CA ARG A 10 -21.10 8.71 17.54
C ARG A 10 -21.01 9.35 16.16
N ASP A 11 -19.80 9.81 15.77
CA ASP A 11 -19.65 10.74 14.66
C ASP A 11 -19.24 10.05 13.34
N ALA A 12 -18.61 8.87 13.39
CA ALA A 12 -18.06 8.19 12.21
C ALA A 12 -18.62 6.77 11.98
N LEU A 13 -18.83 5.98 13.05
CA LEU A 13 -19.03 4.53 12.90
C LEU A 13 -20.24 4.16 12.04
N ALA A 14 -21.32 4.93 12.08
CA ALA A 14 -22.52 4.65 11.29
C ALA A 14 -22.24 4.78 9.79
N VAL A 15 -21.58 5.86 9.37
CA VAL A 15 -21.25 6.12 7.96
C VAL A 15 -20.11 5.23 7.46
N LEU A 16 -19.12 4.95 8.30
CA LEU A 16 -18.07 3.95 7.98
C LEU A 16 -18.70 2.55 7.76
N THR A 17 -19.70 2.19 8.58
CA THR A 17 -20.43 0.93 8.40
C THR A 17 -21.22 0.93 7.09
N GLU A 18 -21.88 2.03 6.73
CA GLU A 18 -22.58 2.18 5.46
C GLU A 18 -21.61 2.11 4.27
N TYR A 19 -20.49 2.84 4.32
CA TYR A 19 -19.42 2.76 3.33
C TYR A 19 -18.92 1.32 3.13
N ALA A 20 -18.77 0.57 4.23
CA ALA A 20 -18.31 -0.82 4.17
C ALA A 20 -19.24 -1.74 3.37
N THR A 21 -20.54 -1.39 3.25
CA THR A 21 -21.49 -2.17 2.45
C THR A 21 -21.35 -1.96 0.94
N ILE A 22 -20.71 -0.88 0.51
CA ILE A 22 -20.55 -0.51 -0.91
C ILE A 22 -19.40 -1.32 -1.52
N PRO A 23 -19.63 -2.14 -2.56
CA PRO A 23 -18.58 -2.90 -3.23
C PRO A 23 -17.84 -2.04 -4.27
N CYS A 24 -17.23 -0.93 -3.81
CA CYS A 24 -16.46 0.00 -4.65
C CYS A 24 -15.06 -0.59 -4.96
N LEU A 25 -15.02 -1.64 -5.78
CA LEU A 25 -13.78 -2.26 -6.21
C LEU A 25 -12.95 -1.30 -7.04
N SER A 26 -11.63 -1.37 -6.87
CA SER A 26 -10.69 -0.63 -7.71
C SER A 26 -10.82 -1.01 -9.18
N PRO A 27 -10.62 -0.07 -10.12
CA PRO A 27 -10.80 -0.32 -11.57
C PRO A 27 -10.01 -1.49 -12.15
N GLY A 28 -8.86 -1.81 -11.58
CA GLY A 28 -8.07 -2.99 -12.00
C GLY A 28 -8.76 -4.32 -11.73
N PHE A 29 -9.78 -4.32 -10.87
CA PHE A 29 -10.54 -5.52 -10.47
C PHE A 29 -12.00 -5.50 -10.94
N ASP A 30 -12.50 -4.35 -11.41
CA ASP A 30 -13.87 -4.17 -11.94
C ASP A 30 -13.82 -3.38 -13.23
N SER A 31 -13.84 -4.08 -14.38
CA SER A 31 -13.85 -3.43 -15.70
C SER A 31 -15.15 -2.64 -15.97
N GLU A 32 -16.21 -2.89 -15.21
CA GLU A 32 -17.53 -2.25 -15.31
C GLU A 32 -17.76 -1.22 -14.19
N TRP A 33 -16.71 -0.74 -13.51
CA TRP A 33 -16.79 0.19 -12.38
C TRP A 33 -17.59 1.46 -12.67
N GLN A 34 -17.55 1.95 -13.93
CA GLN A 34 -18.33 3.13 -14.37
C GLN A 34 -19.82 2.83 -14.42
N GLU A 35 -20.19 1.66 -14.93
CA GLU A 35 -21.59 1.21 -15.04
C GLU A 35 -22.16 0.84 -13.67
N SER A 36 -21.37 0.19 -12.82
CA SER A 36 -21.79 -0.18 -11.44
C SER A 36 -22.03 1.06 -10.58
N GLY A 37 -21.25 2.12 -10.77
CA GLY A 37 -21.36 3.38 -10.07
C GLY A 37 -20.97 3.33 -8.58
N HIS A 38 -20.46 2.21 -8.08
CA HIS A 38 -20.17 2.03 -6.65
C HIS A 38 -19.08 2.97 -6.14
N ILE A 39 -18.06 3.26 -6.95
CA ILE A 39 -17.00 4.22 -6.61
C ILE A 39 -17.60 5.62 -6.41
N ASN A 40 -18.44 6.07 -7.34
CA ASN A 40 -19.12 7.37 -7.22
C ASN A 40 -20.08 7.40 -6.01
N GLN A 41 -20.78 6.30 -5.74
CA GLN A 41 -21.64 6.18 -4.56
C GLN A 41 -20.84 6.32 -3.26
N ALA A 42 -19.66 5.70 -3.17
CA ALA A 42 -18.79 5.82 -2.00
C ALA A 42 -18.26 7.26 -1.85
N ALA A 43 -17.81 7.88 -2.95
CA ALA A 43 -17.32 9.26 -2.94
C ALA A 43 -18.42 10.24 -2.47
N GLU A 44 -19.65 10.11 -2.97
CA GLU A 44 -20.77 10.97 -2.57
C GLU A 44 -21.18 10.72 -1.10
N LEU A 45 -21.18 9.48 -0.63
CA LEU A 45 -21.44 9.17 0.77
C LEU A 45 -20.47 9.89 1.70
N LEU A 46 -19.16 9.76 1.42
CA LEU A 46 -18.11 10.40 2.21
C LEU A 46 -18.18 11.93 2.10
N ALA A 47 -18.37 12.48 0.90
CA ALA A 47 -18.51 13.93 0.70
C ALA A 47 -19.71 14.51 1.47
N ASN A 48 -20.85 13.82 1.47
CA ASN A 48 -22.03 14.27 2.20
C ASN A 48 -21.80 14.23 3.71
N TRP A 49 -21.17 13.18 4.23
CA TRP A 49 -20.79 13.11 5.63
C TRP A 49 -19.86 14.25 6.02
N ILE A 50 -18.86 14.59 5.19
CA ILE A 50 -17.93 15.71 5.46
C ILE A 50 -18.69 17.06 5.46
N ARG A 51 -19.60 17.29 4.52
CA ARG A 51 -20.41 18.53 4.44
C ARG A 51 -21.29 18.77 5.66
N GLU A 52 -21.63 17.70 6.40
CA GLU A 52 -22.42 17.77 7.64
C GLU A 52 -21.58 18.07 8.88
N ARG A 53 -20.22 18.13 8.76
CA ARG A 53 -19.32 18.41 9.88
C ARG A 53 -19.27 19.89 10.23
N GLU A 54 -18.93 20.18 11.49
CA GLU A 54 -18.91 21.53 12.04
C GLU A 54 -17.53 22.19 11.86
N PHE A 55 -17.29 22.79 10.71
CA PHE A 55 -16.11 23.59 10.44
C PHE A 55 -16.45 25.07 10.24
N ALA A 56 -15.53 25.95 10.63
CA ALA A 56 -15.66 27.38 10.39
C ALA A 56 -15.62 27.73 8.90
N ASN A 57 -14.77 27.03 8.14
CA ASN A 57 -14.61 27.23 6.70
C ASN A 57 -14.11 25.95 6.04
N ILE A 58 -15.01 25.21 5.40
CA ILE A 58 -14.72 23.99 4.66
C ILE A 58 -15.33 24.04 3.26
N GLU A 59 -14.58 23.60 2.27
CA GLU A 59 -15.07 23.34 0.91
C GLU A 59 -14.92 21.85 0.60
N VAL A 60 -15.95 21.22 0.03
CA VAL A 60 -15.95 19.78 -0.27
C VAL A 60 -16.36 19.55 -1.70
N GLU A 61 -15.45 19.05 -2.51
CA GLU A 61 -15.60 18.86 -3.94
C GLU A 61 -15.29 17.41 -4.34
N ILE A 62 -15.98 16.93 -5.35
CA ILE A 62 -15.62 15.68 -6.06
C ILE A 62 -15.20 16.09 -7.46
N HIS A 63 -13.93 15.91 -7.77
CA HIS A 63 -13.40 16.14 -9.11
C HIS A 63 -13.41 14.85 -9.89
N GLN A 64 -13.86 14.91 -11.16
CA GLN A 64 -13.85 13.75 -12.04
C GLN A 64 -13.40 14.11 -13.44
N ILE A 65 -12.22 13.63 -13.82
CA ILE A 65 -11.74 13.70 -15.19
C ILE A 65 -12.44 12.60 -16.01
N LYS A 66 -12.89 12.94 -17.22
CA LYS A 66 -13.61 11.98 -18.07
C LYS A 66 -12.80 10.69 -18.30
N GLY A 67 -13.41 9.56 -17.96
CA GLY A 67 -12.81 8.23 -18.13
C GLY A 67 -11.89 7.80 -16.98
N ARG A 68 -11.73 8.63 -15.95
CA ARG A 68 -10.97 8.36 -14.73
C ARG A 68 -11.89 8.21 -13.52
N THR A 69 -11.39 7.61 -12.48
CA THR A 69 -12.07 7.55 -11.17
C THR A 69 -12.20 8.95 -10.56
N PRO A 70 -13.18 9.21 -9.69
CA PRO A 70 -13.27 10.49 -8.99
C PRO A 70 -12.17 10.64 -7.93
N VAL A 71 -11.87 11.88 -7.56
CA VAL A 71 -11.12 12.22 -6.35
C VAL A 71 -11.99 13.13 -5.48
N LEU A 72 -12.09 12.81 -4.19
CA LEU A 72 -12.77 13.63 -3.19
C LEU A 72 -11.75 14.54 -2.52
N VAL A 73 -12.03 15.83 -2.49
CA VAL A 73 -11.17 16.86 -1.90
C VAL A 73 -11.98 17.64 -0.87
N ALA A 74 -11.49 17.68 0.37
CA ALA A 74 -12.03 18.57 1.38
C ALA A 74 -10.94 19.57 1.81
N THR A 75 -11.20 20.85 1.61
CA THR A 75 -10.30 21.94 1.97
C THR A 75 -10.79 22.63 3.23
N ILE A 76 -9.96 22.66 4.23
CA ILE A 76 -10.20 23.35 5.50
C ILE A 76 -9.18 24.48 5.60
N GLU A 77 -9.69 25.73 5.64
CA GLU A 77 -8.84 26.90 5.68
C GLU A 77 -8.07 27.04 7.00
N ALA A 78 -6.91 27.67 6.94
CA ALA A 78 -6.03 27.83 8.09
C ALA A 78 -6.72 28.59 9.24
N THR A 79 -6.61 28.05 10.44
CA THR A 79 -6.99 28.75 11.69
C THR A 79 -5.79 29.41 12.37
N ALA A 80 -4.58 29.06 11.96
CA ALA A 80 -3.33 29.72 12.37
C ALA A 80 -2.80 30.63 11.24
N PRO A 81 -2.14 31.76 11.54
CA PRO A 81 -1.56 32.65 10.54
C PRO A 81 -0.22 32.10 10.02
N VAL A 82 -0.27 30.99 9.33
CA VAL A 82 0.89 30.29 8.77
C VAL A 82 0.63 29.93 7.32
N ASP A 83 1.67 30.05 6.50
CA ASP A 83 1.63 29.65 5.10
C ASP A 83 1.89 28.14 4.95
N GLY A 84 1.59 27.63 3.76
CA GLY A 84 1.78 26.23 3.40
C GLY A 84 0.53 25.37 3.63
N THR A 85 0.53 24.21 3.01
CA THR A 85 -0.58 23.27 3.05
C THR A 85 -0.14 21.95 3.69
N CYS A 86 -0.98 21.43 4.58
CA CYS A 86 -0.92 20.07 5.07
C CYS A 86 -1.89 19.21 4.25
N VAL A 87 -1.41 18.17 3.58
CA VAL A 87 -2.27 17.21 2.87
C VAL A 87 -2.43 15.96 3.73
N LEU A 88 -3.69 15.53 3.93
CA LEU A 88 -4.02 14.25 4.55
C LEU A 88 -4.59 13.35 3.45
N TYR A 89 -3.92 12.24 3.22
CA TYR A 89 -4.23 11.35 2.12
C TYR A 89 -4.80 10.02 2.59
N GLY A 90 -5.72 9.49 1.80
CA GLY A 90 -6.26 8.15 1.86
C GLY A 90 -6.96 7.78 0.55
N HIS A 91 -7.57 6.59 0.51
CA HIS A 91 -8.34 6.13 -0.65
C HIS A 91 -9.69 5.53 -0.27
N LEU A 92 -10.58 5.37 -1.27
CA LEU A 92 -11.93 4.85 -1.05
C LEU A 92 -12.25 3.58 -1.86
N ASP A 93 -11.39 3.21 -2.80
CA ASP A 93 -11.55 1.98 -3.55
C ASP A 93 -11.05 0.77 -2.73
N LYS A 94 -11.43 -0.43 -3.15
CA LYS A 94 -11.25 -1.65 -2.36
C LYS A 94 -10.66 -2.78 -3.18
N GLN A 95 -9.93 -3.65 -2.50
CA GLN A 95 -9.53 -4.98 -2.99
C GLN A 95 -10.74 -5.92 -3.16
N PRO A 96 -10.66 -6.92 -4.05
CA PRO A 96 -11.68 -7.96 -4.16
C PRO A 96 -11.86 -8.76 -2.85
N PRO A 97 -13.06 -9.31 -2.63
CA PRO A 97 -13.35 -10.14 -1.47
C PRO A 97 -12.78 -11.56 -1.64
N LEU A 98 -11.48 -11.71 -1.57
CA LEU A 98 -10.78 -12.97 -1.80
C LEU A 98 -11.15 -14.04 -0.77
N GLY A 99 -11.33 -15.29 -1.25
CA GLY A 99 -11.53 -16.46 -0.41
C GLY A 99 -12.90 -16.55 0.29
N ASN A 100 -13.01 -17.48 1.23
CA ASN A 100 -14.21 -17.69 2.05
C ASN A 100 -13.99 -17.04 3.41
N TRP A 101 -14.79 -16.06 3.74
CA TRP A 101 -14.79 -15.40 5.04
C TRP A 101 -15.29 -16.35 6.13
N SER A 102 -14.85 -16.12 7.35
CA SER A 102 -15.24 -16.92 8.52
C SER A 102 -16.73 -16.88 8.76
N GLU A 103 -17.26 -17.89 9.46
CA GLU A 103 -18.69 -17.97 9.78
C GLU A 103 -19.19 -16.71 10.49
N GLY A 104 -20.21 -16.09 9.94
CA GLY A 104 -20.81 -14.85 10.46
C GLY A 104 -20.14 -13.58 9.96
N LEU A 105 -19.06 -13.67 9.17
CA LEU A 105 -18.40 -12.53 8.54
C LEU A 105 -18.59 -12.56 7.02
N ALA A 106 -18.64 -11.40 6.39
CA ALA A 106 -18.70 -11.27 4.94
C ALA A 106 -18.15 -9.91 4.49
N PRO A 107 -17.60 -9.80 3.27
CA PRO A 107 -16.86 -8.62 2.81
C PRO A 107 -17.68 -7.32 2.83
N TYR A 108 -18.97 -7.39 2.47
CA TYR A 108 -19.85 -6.21 2.38
C TYR A 108 -21.03 -6.27 3.35
N SER A 109 -20.86 -7.03 4.43
CA SER A 109 -21.82 -7.10 5.53
C SER A 109 -21.06 -6.81 6.83
N PRO A 110 -20.82 -5.54 7.16
CA PRO A 110 -19.98 -5.16 8.28
C PRO A 110 -20.52 -5.69 9.60
N VAL A 111 -19.65 -6.29 10.40
CA VAL A 111 -19.97 -6.87 11.71
C VAL A 111 -19.01 -6.31 12.75
N ARG A 112 -19.56 -5.75 13.83
CA ARG A 112 -18.77 -5.34 14.99
C ARG A 112 -18.70 -6.46 16.02
N VAL A 113 -17.48 -6.81 16.43
CA VAL A 113 -17.21 -7.75 17.54
C VAL A 113 -16.30 -7.05 18.56
N GLY A 114 -16.86 -6.64 19.68
CA GLY A 114 -16.14 -5.84 20.66
C GLY A 114 -15.72 -4.48 20.08
N ASP A 115 -14.43 -4.20 20.11
CA ASP A 115 -13.85 -2.98 19.57
C ASP A 115 -13.33 -3.13 18.13
N ARG A 116 -13.72 -4.19 17.43
CA ARG A 116 -13.30 -4.48 16.06
C ARG A 116 -14.47 -4.44 15.10
N LEU A 117 -14.29 -3.77 13.97
CA LEU A 117 -15.23 -3.74 12.85
C LEU A 117 -14.68 -4.60 11.71
N TYR A 118 -15.43 -5.62 11.31
CA TYR A 118 -15.05 -6.55 10.24
C TYR A 118 -15.83 -6.23 8.97
N ALA A 119 -15.13 -5.86 7.92
CA ALA A 119 -15.62 -5.78 6.52
C ALA A 119 -14.45 -5.45 5.59
N ARG A 120 -14.61 -5.64 4.28
CA ARG A 120 -13.63 -5.21 3.28
C ARG A 120 -13.59 -3.68 3.17
N GLY A 121 -12.38 -3.10 3.21
CA GLY A 121 -12.13 -1.68 3.03
C GLY A 121 -12.37 -0.84 4.29
N VAL A 122 -12.54 -1.46 5.48
CA VAL A 122 -12.72 -0.69 6.73
C VAL A 122 -11.41 -0.20 7.32
N ALA A 123 -10.33 -0.98 7.16
CA ALA A 123 -8.99 -0.65 7.62
C ALA A 123 -8.10 -0.19 6.47
N ASP A 124 -8.34 -0.69 5.29
CA ASP A 124 -7.64 -0.43 4.05
C ASP A 124 -8.63 0.13 2.99
N ASP A 125 -8.85 1.45 2.87
CA ASP A 125 -8.39 2.55 3.74
C ASP A 125 -9.58 3.43 4.20
N GLY A 126 -10.79 2.84 4.28
CA GLY A 126 -12.04 3.57 4.57
C GLY A 126 -12.01 4.42 5.84
N TYR A 127 -11.25 4.03 6.87
CA TYR A 127 -11.15 4.76 8.12
C TYR A 127 -10.44 6.12 7.97
N SER A 128 -9.54 6.28 6.97
CA SER A 128 -8.67 7.45 6.81
C SER A 128 -9.44 8.75 6.67
N THR A 129 -10.49 8.75 5.85
CA THR A 129 -11.37 9.91 5.67
C THR A 129 -11.93 10.38 7.02
N PHE A 130 -12.44 9.45 7.83
CA PHE A 130 -13.01 9.77 9.14
C PHE A 130 -11.94 10.26 10.11
N SER A 131 -10.78 9.62 10.15
CA SER A 131 -9.65 10.01 10.99
C SER A 131 -9.15 11.41 10.64
N ALA A 132 -8.96 11.72 9.36
CA ALA A 132 -8.50 13.02 8.90
C ALA A 132 -9.49 14.14 9.29
N ILE A 133 -10.76 13.98 8.96
CA ILE A 133 -11.80 14.98 9.21
C ILE A 133 -12.06 15.18 10.71
N LEU A 134 -12.19 14.10 11.47
CA LEU A 134 -12.42 14.21 12.93
C LEU A 134 -11.22 14.82 13.66
N ALA A 135 -9.98 14.56 13.20
CA ALA A 135 -8.80 15.22 13.74
C ALA A 135 -8.87 16.73 13.59
N LEU A 136 -9.18 17.22 12.37
CA LEU A 136 -9.27 18.65 12.06
C LEU A 136 -10.46 19.31 12.76
N GLU A 137 -11.63 18.69 12.78
CA GLU A 137 -12.82 19.19 13.50
C GLU A 137 -12.54 19.31 14.99
N ALA A 138 -11.87 18.33 15.59
CA ALA A 138 -11.49 18.40 17.01
C ALA A 138 -10.46 19.50 17.27
N MET A 139 -9.53 19.77 16.35
CA MET A 139 -8.58 20.89 16.47
C MET A 139 -9.32 22.22 16.51
N GLU A 140 -10.24 22.48 15.59
CA GLU A 140 -11.03 23.72 15.60
C GLU A 140 -11.86 23.84 16.90
N ARG A 141 -12.55 22.79 17.31
CA ARG A 141 -13.35 22.76 18.54
C ARG A 141 -12.52 23.08 19.80
N GLU A 142 -11.28 22.62 19.85
CA GLU A 142 -10.38 22.84 20.98
C GLU A 142 -9.53 24.11 20.84
N GLY A 143 -9.67 24.86 19.75
CA GLY A 143 -8.89 26.06 19.47
C GLY A 143 -7.41 25.78 19.18
N ILE A 144 -7.09 24.58 18.72
CA ILE A 144 -5.75 24.20 18.25
C ILE A 144 -5.59 24.73 16.83
N GLY A 145 -4.63 25.64 16.64
CA GLY A 145 -4.39 26.23 15.33
C GLY A 145 -3.78 25.22 14.36
N HIS A 146 -4.23 25.27 13.10
CA HIS A 146 -3.66 24.51 12.00
C HIS A 146 -3.42 25.39 10.77
N ALA A 147 -2.50 24.98 9.91
CA ALA A 147 -2.34 25.54 8.57
C ALA A 147 -3.53 25.13 7.68
N ARG A 148 -3.58 25.64 6.45
CA ARG A 148 -4.52 25.12 5.46
C ARG A 148 -4.33 23.61 5.31
N CYS A 149 -5.44 22.85 5.44
CA CYS A 149 -5.44 21.41 5.33
C CYS A 149 -6.28 20.97 4.12
N VAL A 150 -5.77 20.03 3.36
CA VAL A 150 -6.48 19.39 2.25
C VAL A 150 -6.55 17.89 2.52
N VAL A 151 -7.75 17.38 2.69
CA VAL A 151 -8.01 15.93 2.74
C VAL A 151 -8.27 15.47 1.31
N LEU A 152 -7.41 14.60 0.80
CA LEU A 152 -7.43 14.11 -0.57
C LEU A 152 -7.65 12.59 -0.54
N ILE A 153 -8.80 12.15 -1.09
CA ILE A 153 -9.20 10.75 -1.11
C ILE A 153 -9.34 10.31 -2.56
N GLU A 154 -8.43 9.46 -3.01
CA GLU A 154 -8.49 8.89 -4.35
C GLU A 154 -9.37 7.64 -4.42
N ALA A 155 -9.57 7.11 -5.63
CA ALA A 155 -10.45 5.97 -5.89
C ALA A 155 -9.85 4.95 -6.88
N SER A 156 -8.52 4.85 -6.95
CA SER A 156 -7.81 3.88 -7.78
C SER A 156 -6.48 3.42 -7.17
N GLU A 157 -6.27 3.60 -5.85
CA GLU A 157 -5.04 3.25 -5.16
C GLU A 157 -4.71 1.77 -5.33
N GLU A 158 -5.66 0.91 -5.09
CA GLU A 158 -5.57 -0.54 -5.13
C GLU A 158 -5.26 -1.11 -6.55
N SER A 159 -5.35 -0.24 -7.57
CA SER A 159 -4.90 -0.50 -8.94
C SER A 159 -3.56 0.19 -9.26
N GLY A 160 -2.85 0.72 -8.25
CA GLY A 160 -1.58 1.41 -8.38
C GLY A 160 -1.70 2.89 -8.74
N SER A 161 -2.78 3.55 -8.36
CA SER A 161 -3.03 5.00 -8.53
C SER A 161 -2.87 5.54 -9.96
N PRO A 162 -3.38 4.86 -11.01
CA PRO A 162 -3.14 5.27 -12.40
C PRO A 162 -3.72 6.64 -12.75
N ASP A 163 -4.65 7.12 -11.96
CA ASP A 163 -5.36 8.38 -12.20
C ASP A 163 -4.78 9.57 -11.41
N LEU A 164 -4.02 9.31 -10.36
CA LEU A 164 -3.63 10.31 -9.37
C LEU A 164 -2.78 11.44 -9.94
N ASP A 165 -1.78 11.16 -10.80
CA ASP A 165 -0.92 12.18 -11.38
C ASP A 165 -1.71 13.26 -12.12
N ALA A 166 -2.76 12.85 -12.85
CA ALA A 166 -3.62 13.78 -13.56
C ALA A 166 -4.43 14.67 -12.60
N TYR A 167 -4.79 14.15 -11.44
CA TYR A 167 -5.46 14.94 -10.39
C TYR A 167 -4.50 15.86 -9.65
N LEU A 168 -3.26 15.43 -9.39
CA LEU A 168 -2.24 16.30 -8.81
C LEU A 168 -1.90 17.46 -9.75
N ASP A 169 -1.94 17.26 -11.07
CA ASP A 169 -1.79 18.34 -12.05
C ASP A 169 -3.00 19.28 -12.05
N LEU A 170 -4.20 18.72 -12.07
CA LEU A 170 -5.46 19.50 -12.04
C LEU A 170 -5.57 20.34 -10.77
N LEU A 171 -5.15 19.79 -9.64
CA LEU A 171 -5.28 20.38 -8.32
C LEU A 171 -4.04 21.16 -7.87
N ALA A 172 -3.01 21.32 -8.73
CA ALA A 172 -1.73 21.92 -8.34
C ALA A 172 -1.89 23.30 -7.69
N ASP A 173 -2.69 24.20 -8.32
CA ASP A 173 -2.97 25.53 -7.76
C ASP A 173 -3.82 25.45 -6.48
N HIS A 174 -4.70 24.46 -6.40
CA HIS A 174 -5.55 24.22 -5.24
C HIS A 174 -4.75 23.67 -4.05
N LEU A 175 -3.82 22.75 -4.28
CA LEU A 175 -2.92 22.23 -3.24
C LEU A 175 -1.93 23.30 -2.75
N GLY A 176 -1.51 24.21 -3.64
CA GLY A 176 -0.57 25.28 -3.32
C GLY A 176 0.80 24.72 -2.90
N THR A 177 1.42 25.34 -1.89
CA THR A 177 2.72 24.90 -1.36
C THR A 177 2.52 23.82 -0.30
N VAL A 178 2.59 22.55 -0.71
CA VAL A 178 2.52 21.42 0.22
C VAL A 178 3.83 21.33 1.01
N GLU A 179 3.74 21.25 2.34
CA GLU A 179 4.91 21.16 3.23
C GLU A 179 4.84 20.01 4.23
N LEU A 180 3.64 19.50 4.52
CA LEU A 180 3.42 18.29 5.30
C LEU A 180 2.44 17.40 4.57
N MET A 181 2.75 16.12 4.48
CA MET A 181 1.86 15.10 3.96
C MET A 181 1.71 13.98 4.97
N VAL A 182 0.47 13.68 5.33
CA VAL A 182 0.10 12.58 6.22
C VAL A 182 -0.66 11.56 5.40
N CYS A 183 -0.04 10.41 5.12
CA CYS A 183 -0.67 9.25 4.50
C CYS A 183 -1.17 8.34 5.63
N LEU A 184 -2.45 7.99 5.59
CA LEU A 184 -3.10 7.17 6.63
C LEU A 184 -3.25 5.70 6.23
N ASP A 185 -2.76 5.34 5.06
CA ASP A 185 -2.81 4.01 4.47
C ASP A 185 -1.49 3.26 4.68
N SER A 186 -1.19 2.87 5.93
CA SER A 186 0.06 2.17 6.23
C SER A 186 -0.07 1.19 7.39
N GLY A 187 0.97 0.34 7.53
CA GLY A 187 1.00 -0.74 8.50
C GLY A 187 1.37 -0.35 9.92
N ALA A 188 1.02 -1.22 10.85
CA ALA A 188 1.42 -1.15 12.25
C ALA A 188 1.87 -2.54 12.73
N LEU A 189 3.05 -2.67 13.31
CA LEU A 189 3.51 -3.95 13.85
C LEU A 189 2.79 -4.34 15.16
N THR A 190 2.29 -3.35 15.90
CA THR A 190 1.51 -3.53 17.14
C THR A 190 0.50 -2.40 17.28
N TYR A 191 -0.50 -2.57 18.15
CA TYR A 191 -1.52 -1.56 18.44
C TYR A 191 -1.18 -0.69 19.68
N ASP A 192 0.04 -0.76 20.20
CA ASP A 192 0.43 -0.08 21.44
C ASP A 192 1.23 1.21 21.23
N ARG A 193 1.44 1.63 19.99
CA ARG A 193 2.16 2.86 19.60
C ARG A 193 1.79 3.32 18.21
N LEU A 194 2.12 4.58 17.89
CA LEU A 194 2.09 5.07 16.51
C LEU A 194 3.25 4.44 15.74
N TRP A 195 2.96 3.73 14.67
CA TRP A 195 3.96 3.24 13.73
C TRP A 195 4.11 4.21 12.55
N VAL A 196 5.36 4.49 12.19
CA VAL A 196 5.70 5.35 11.06
C VAL A 196 6.50 4.53 10.06
N THR A 197 5.98 4.45 8.84
CA THR A 197 6.63 3.77 7.73
C THR A 197 7.74 4.64 7.18
N THR A 198 8.96 4.09 7.14
CA THR A 198 10.18 4.79 6.71
C THR A 198 10.63 4.41 5.32
N SER A 199 10.10 3.32 4.77
CA SER A 199 10.41 2.89 3.41
C SER A 199 9.38 1.90 2.89
N LEU A 200 9.18 1.92 1.57
CA LEU A 200 8.31 1.01 0.82
C LEU A 200 9.10 0.42 -0.33
N ARG A 201 8.98 -0.89 -0.57
CA ARG A 201 9.59 -1.50 -1.75
C ARG A 201 8.83 -1.11 -3.02
N GLY A 202 9.57 -0.97 -4.12
CA GLY A 202 8.99 -0.93 -5.45
C GLY A 202 8.50 -2.30 -5.92
N VAL A 203 7.85 -2.32 -7.07
CA VAL A 203 7.36 -3.54 -7.72
C VAL A 203 7.68 -3.51 -9.22
N ILE A 204 8.04 -4.66 -9.77
CA ILE A 204 8.14 -4.87 -11.22
C ILE A 204 7.40 -6.17 -11.53
N ASN A 205 6.44 -6.12 -12.43
CA ASN A 205 5.76 -7.31 -12.92
C ASN A 205 6.10 -7.53 -14.39
N PHE A 206 6.60 -8.72 -14.69
CA PHE A 206 6.86 -9.18 -16.07
C PHE A 206 5.86 -10.25 -16.48
N GLU A 207 5.28 -10.14 -17.65
CA GLU A 207 4.75 -11.28 -18.38
C GLU A 207 5.81 -11.79 -19.34
N VAL A 208 6.18 -13.06 -19.24
CA VAL A 208 7.23 -13.71 -20.06
C VAL A 208 6.64 -14.91 -20.76
N THR A 209 6.56 -14.87 -22.09
CA THR A 209 6.09 -15.98 -22.92
C THR A 209 7.24 -16.59 -23.69
N VAL A 210 7.43 -17.89 -23.53
CA VAL A 210 8.42 -18.69 -24.28
C VAL A 210 7.68 -19.62 -25.24
N SER A 211 7.88 -19.45 -26.55
CA SER A 211 7.26 -20.24 -27.61
C SER A 211 8.28 -21.12 -28.36
N VAL A 212 7.91 -22.37 -28.64
CA VAL A 212 8.79 -23.39 -29.26
C VAL A 212 8.12 -24.14 -30.40
N LEU A 213 6.80 -24.08 -30.54
CA LEU A 213 6.00 -24.76 -31.57
C LEU A 213 4.81 -23.88 -31.99
N GLU A 214 4.33 -24.03 -33.19
CA GLU A 214 3.10 -23.37 -33.67
C GLU A 214 1.85 -23.94 -32.96
N HIS A 215 1.84 -25.25 -32.69
CA HIS A 215 0.76 -25.94 -31.97
C HIS A 215 1.29 -27.16 -31.22
N GLY A 216 0.56 -27.61 -30.22
CA GLY A 216 0.95 -28.74 -29.38
C GLY A 216 1.16 -30.04 -30.18
N GLN A 217 2.15 -30.83 -29.79
CA GLN A 217 2.53 -32.09 -30.38
C GLN A 217 2.44 -33.25 -29.43
N HIS A 218 2.20 -34.47 -29.89
CA HIS A 218 2.27 -35.67 -29.07
C HIS A 218 3.65 -35.77 -28.42
N SER A 219 3.70 -35.83 -27.08
CA SER A 219 4.97 -35.80 -26.36
C SER A 219 5.91 -36.93 -26.70
N GLY A 220 5.38 -38.13 -26.98
CA GLY A 220 6.17 -39.27 -27.40
C GLY A 220 6.88 -39.10 -28.73
N SER A 221 6.40 -38.21 -29.59
CA SER A 221 7.01 -37.93 -30.90
C SER A 221 7.93 -36.70 -30.84
N ALA A 222 7.62 -35.70 -30.05
CA ALA A 222 8.32 -34.41 -30.04
C ALA A 222 9.34 -34.27 -28.91
N SER A 223 9.11 -34.88 -27.76
CA SER A 223 10.02 -34.78 -26.61
C SER A 223 11.38 -35.38 -26.92
N GLY A 224 12.44 -34.72 -26.48
CA GLY A 224 13.82 -35.10 -26.80
C GLY A 224 14.37 -34.51 -28.10
N VAL A 225 13.48 -34.04 -29.00
CA VAL A 225 13.82 -33.35 -30.24
C VAL A 225 13.54 -31.86 -30.14
N VAL A 226 12.31 -31.50 -29.77
CA VAL A 226 11.94 -30.11 -29.51
C VAL A 226 12.18 -29.78 -28.06
N PRO A 227 12.87 -28.69 -27.71
CA PRO A 227 13.04 -28.27 -26.33
C PRO A 227 11.69 -27.87 -25.71
N SER A 228 11.50 -28.17 -24.42
CA SER A 228 10.30 -27.76 -23.70
C SER A 228 10.31 -26.26 -23.41
N SER A 229 9.21 -25.56 -23.73
CA SER A 229 9.02 -24.16 -23.42
C SER A 229 9.18 -23.88 -21.91
N PHE A 230 8.61 -24.73 -21.06
CA PHE A 230 8.75 -24.64 -19.60
C PHE A 230 10.20 -24.80 -19.13
N ARG A 231 10.99 -25.70 -19.75
CA ARG A 231 12.41 -25.84 -19.40
C ARG A 231 13.21 -24.59 -19.77
N ILE A 232 12.92 -23.98 -20.93
CA ILE A 232 13.59 -22.73 -21.35
C ILE A 232 13.19 -21.60 -20.40
N LEU A 233 11.90 -21.45 -20.08
CA LEU A 233 11.43 -20.44 -19.12
C LEU A 233 12.17 -20.60 -17.76
N ARG A 234 12.29 -21.83 -17.26
CA ARG A 234 13.02 -22.09 -16.02
C ARG A 234 14.50 -21.67 -16.13
N GLN A 235 15.16 -21.93 -17.25
CA GLN A 235 16.53 -21.49 -17.50
C GLN A 235 16.67 -19.96 -17.54
N LEU A 236 15.63 -19.25 -18.01
CA LEU A 236 15.60 -17.79 -17.99
C LEU A 236 15.41 -17.27 -16.57
N ILE A 237 14.54 -17.89 -15.77
CA ILE A 237 14.35 -17.55 -14.35
C ILE A 237 15.64 -17.79 -13.55
N GLU A 238 16.38 -18.87 -13.83
CA GLU A 238 17.66 -19.18 -13.17
C GLU A 238 18.77 -18.14 -13.47
N ARG A 239 18.59 -17.22 -14.42
CA ARG A 239 19.47 -16.06 -14.60
C ARG A 239 19.17 -14.91 -13.66
N LEU A 240 17.97 -14.91 -13.08
CA LEU A 240 17.44 -13.84 -12.26
C LEU A 240 17.53 -14.15 -10.77
N GLU A 241 17.42 -15.43 -10.42
CA GLU A 241 17.38 -15.92 -9.05
C GLU A 241 18.17 -17.22 -8.89
N ASP A 242 18.93 -17.37 -7.81
CA ASP A 242 19.49 -18.64 -7.40
C ASP A 242 18.39 -19.52 -6.82
N SER A 243 18.04 -20.58 -7.52
CA SER A 243 16.95 -21.48 -7.13
C SER A 243 17.19 -22.27 -5.84
N ALA A 244 18.42 -22.30 -5.31
CA ALA A 244 18.74 -22.97 -4.06
C ALA A 244 18.61 -22.04 -2.85
N THR A 245 18.88 -20.77 -3.01
CA THR A 245 18.90 -19.80 -1.92
C THR A 245 17.77 -18.76 -2.01
N GLY A 246 17.16 -18.57 -3.19
CA GLY A 246 16.20 -17.51 -3.47
C GLY A 246 16.87 -16.12 -3.55
N GLU A 247 18.19 -16.04 -3.67
CA GLU A 247 18.88 -14.78 -3.84
C GLU A 247 18.77 -14.27 -5.28
N ILE A 248 18.44 -12.99 -5.43
CA ILE A 248 18.36 -12.34 -6.74
C ILE A 248 19.76 -12.09 -7.28
N LEU A 249 20.01 -12.54 -8.52
CA LEU A 249 21.30 -12.45 -9.19
C LEU A 249 21.46 -11.16 -10.01
N VAL A 250 20.40 -10.40 -10.18
CA VAL A 250 20.37 -9.17 -10.99
C VAL A 250 20.96 -8.03 -10.18
N SER A 251 22.19 -7.61 -10.49
CA SER A 251 22.91 -6.56 -9.74
C SER A 251 22.15 -5.23 -9.69
N ALA A 252 21.40 -4.89 -10.73
CA ALA A 252 20.58 -3.67 -10.78
C ALA A 252 19.44 -3.64 -9.75
N LEU A 253 19.09 -4.79 -9.15
CA LEU A 253 18.08 -4.90 -8.10
C LEU A 253 18.64 -4.78 -6.69
N HIS A 254 19.93 -4.56 -6.51
CA HIS A 254 20.55 -4.45 -5.19
C HIS A 254 20.86 -2.99 -4.89
N GLY A 255 20.25 -2.47 -3.82
CA GLY A 255 20.53 -1.14 -3.26
C GLY A 255 21.34 -1.23 -1.97
N GLU A 256 21.95 -0.12 -1.57
CA GLU A 256 22.60 0.00 -0.27
C GLU A 256 21.51 0.07 0.83
N ILE A 257 21.65 -0.74 1.86
CA ILE A 257 20.71 -0.72 3.01
C ILE A 257 21.23 0.33 3.99
N PRO A 258 20.43 1.39 4.28
CA PRO A 258 20.84 2.43 5.22
C PRO A 258 21.05 1.85 6.63
N GLN A 259 22.06 2.35 7.35
CA GLN A 259 22.33 1.92 8.73
C GLN A 259 21.09 2.10 9.63
N LEU A 260 20.34 3.18 9.43
CA LEU A 260 19.09 3.43 10.18
C LEU A 260 18.05 2.31 10.00
N ALA A 261 17.96 1.70 8.80
CA ALA A 261 17.06 0.58 8.57
C ALA A 261 17.53 -0.69 9.30
N LEU A 262 18.84 -0.94 9.32
CA LEU A 262 19.43 -2.04 10.08
C LEU A 262 19.19 -1.87 11.58
N ASP A 263 19.48 -0.69 12.13
CA ASP A 263 19.25 -0.37 13.55
C ASP A 263 17.78 -0.48 13.94
N SER A 264 16.88 -0.04 13.06
CA SER A 264 15.43 -0.18 13.26
C SER A 264 15.01 -1.65 13.30
N ALA A 265 15.48 -2.46 12.34
CA ALA A 265 15.16 -3.89 12.30
C ALA A 265 15.68 -4.63 13.55
N GLU A 266 16.88 -4.30 14.02
CA GLU A 266 17.43 -4.85 15.27
C GLU A 266 16.58 -4.42 16.49
N SER A 267 16.20 -3.14 16.56
CA SER A 267 15.36 -2.63 17.65
C SER A 267 14.01 -3.34 17.70
N VAL A 268 13.33 -3.48 16.56
CA VAL A 268 12.05 -4.20 16.44
C VAL A 268 12.22 -5.67 16.84
N ALA A 269 13.25 -6.34 16.34
CA ALA A 269 13.52 -7.75 16.65
C ALA A 269 13.82 -7.96 18.15
N ASN A 270 14.55 -7.04 18.77
CA ASN A 270 14.88 -7.11 20.21
C ASN A 270 13.66 -6.88 21.08
N GLU A 271 12.75 -5.98 20.71
CA GLU A 271 11.56 -5.65 21.52
C GLU A 271 10.43 -6.67 21.31
N PHE A 272 10.16 -7.08 20.08
CA PHE A 272 8.99 -7.89 19.72
C PHE A 272 9.31 -9.33 19.33
N GLY A 273 10.60 -9.66 19.16
CA GLY A 273 11.05 -10.95 18.66
C GLY A 273 10.77 -11.08 17.16
N ASP A 274 10.46 -12.29 16.73
CA ASP A 274 10.23 -12.60 15.32
C ASP A 274 8.77 -12.28 14.93
N VAL A 275 8.50 -10.99 14.67
CA VAL A 275 7.18 -10.52 14.28
C VAL A 275 6.76 -11.08 12.92
N ILE A 276 7.72 -11.20 11.97
CA ILE A 276 7.45 -11.72 10.63
C ILE A 276 7.01 -13.17 10.69
N ALA A 277 7.71 -14.01 11.45
CA ALA A 277 7.34 -15.41 11.60
C ALA A 277 5.98 -15.61 12.29
N LYS A 278 5.60 -14.69 13.18
CA LYS A 278 4.30 -14.76 13.87
C LYS A 278 3.13 -14.31 13.00
N GLU A 279 3.38 -13.37 12.09
CA GLU A 279 2.38 -12.80 11.17
C GLU A 279 2.01 -13.81 10.06
N LEU A 280 3.00 -14.52 9.52
CA LEU A 280 2.81 -15.37 8.36
C LEU A 280 2.17 -16.72 8.71
N PRO A 281 1.06 -17.12 8.06
CA PRO A 281 0.38 -18.39 8.32
C PRO A 281 1.10 -19.56 7.64
N THR A 282 2.34 -19.82 8.04
CA THR A 282 3.18 -20.87 7.46
C THR A 282 2.76 -22.27 7.91
N LEU A 283 2.98 -23.27 7.05
CA LEU A 283 2.73 -24.66 7.42
C LEU A 283 3.70 -25.13 8.52
N PRO A 284 3.27 -26.03 9.41
CA PRO A 284 4.14 -26.56 10.45
C PRO A 284 5.41 -27.22 9.89
N GLY A 285 6.56 -26.79 10.42
CA GLY A 285 7.87 -27.32 10.02
C GLY A 285 8.49 -26.66 8.80
N LEU A 286 7.86 -25.63 8.22
CA LEU A 286 8.49 -24.83 7.17
C LEU A 286 9.64 -24.00 7.78
N GLU A 287 10.82 -24.09 7.18
CA GLU A 287 11.95 -23.25 7.52
C GLU A 287 11.85 -21.93 6.76
N LEU A 288 11.79 -20.81 7.51
CA LEU A 288 11.75 -19.47 6.92
C LEU A 288 13.14 -19.08 6.43
N MET A 289 13.18 -18.29 5.34
CA MET A 289 14.40 -17.62 4.89
C MET A 289 14.85 -16.60 5.94
N GLY A 290 16.16 -16.33 5.96
CA GLY A 290 16.76 -15.38 6.90
C GLY A 290 17.30 -16.03 8.18
N SER A 291 18.44 -15.52 8.65
CA SER A 291 19.24 -16.07 9.75
C SER A 291 18.75 -15.63 11.14
N SER A 292 17.99 -14.53 11.21
CA SER A 292 17.48 -13.95 12.46
C SER A 292 16.17 -13.18 12.24
N ALA A 293 15.51 -12.76 13.31
CA ALA A 293 14.32 -11.92 13.25
C ALA A 293 14.62 -10.57 12.54
N ALA A 294 15.75 -9.93 12.88
CA ALA A 294 16.15 -8.69 12.21
C ALA A 294 16.45 -8.90 10.72
N ASP A 295 17.13 -10.00 10.36
CA ASP A 295 17.40 -10.32 8.96
C ASP A 295 16.10 -10.56 8.17
N ARG A 296 15.08 -11.20 8.77
CA ARG A 296 13.77 -11.36 8.13
C ARG A 296 13.05 -10.03 7.89
N ILE A 297 13.16 -9.07 8.82
CA ILE A 297 12.63 -7.71 8.61
C ILE A 297 13.34 -7.07 7.42
N ILE A 298 14.67 -7.11 7.37
CA ILE A 298 15.45 -6.53 6.27
C ILE A 298 15.15 -7.23 4.94
N ARG A 299 15.03 -8.55 4.90
CA ARG A 299 14.62 -9.30 3.70
C ARG A 299 13.25 -8.86 3.20
N ARG A 300 12.29 -8.64 4.09
CA ARG A 300 10.95 -8.17 3.71
C ARG A 300 10.93 -6.72 3.22
N THR A 301 11.83 -5.87 3.70
CA THR A 301 11.74 -4.42 3.49
C THR A 301 12.81 -3.84 2.57
N TRP A 302 13.98 -4.47 2.44
CA TRP A 302 15.14 -3.92 1.73
C TRP A 302 15.80 -4.89 0.74
N HIS A 303 15.48 -6.19 0.76
CA HIS A 303 16.03 -7.10 -0.24
C HIS A 303 15.09 -7.23 -1.45
N PRO A 304 15.66 -7.40 -2.66
CA PRO A 304 14.87 -7.78 -3.82
C PRO A 304 14.36 -9.22 -3.64
N THR A 305 13.18 -9.50 -4.18
CA THR A 305 12.60 -10.85 -4.20
C THR A 305 11.92 -11.11 -5.53
N LEU A 306 11.79 -12.39 -5.91
CA LEU A 306 11.05 -12.85 -7.06
C LEU A 306 9.95 -13.82 -6.62
N SER A 307 8.74 -13.65 -7.17
CA SER A 307 7.65 -14.61 -7.04
C SER A 307 7.04 -14.88 -8.41
N VAL A 308 6.75 -16.15 -8.72
CA VAL A 308 5.94 -16.52 -9.88
C VAL A 308 4.48 -16.48 -9.44
N VAL A 309 3.74 -15.47 -9.89
CA VAL A 309 2.36 -15.20 -9.43
C VAL A 309 1.30 -15.66 -10.42
N GLY A 310 1.68 -16.05 -11.63
CA GLY A 310 0.76 -16.57 -12.63
C GLY A 310 1.46 -17.43 -13.65
N MET A 311 0.74 -18.41 -14.23
CA MET A 311 1.23 -19.23 -15.33
C MET A 311 0.12 -19.54 -16.34
N ALA A 312 0.48 -19.60 -17.63
CA ALA A 312 -0.37 -20.04 -18.72
C ALA A 312 0.37 -21.02 -19.67
N GLY A 313 -0.37 -21.68 -20.57
CA GLY A 313 0.17 -22.68 -21.49
C GLY A 313 0.33 -24.08 -20.88
N ILE A 314 0.18 -24.24 -19.56
CA ILE A 314 0.19 -25.50 -18.82
C ILE A 314 -1.21 -25.74 -18.26
N PRO A 315 -1.94 -26.78 -18.68
CA PRO A 315 -3.28 -27.05 -18.21
C PRO A 315 -3.28 -27.60 -16.79
N GLU A 316 -4.41 -27.50 -16.14
CA GLU A 316 -4.64 -28.15 -14.84
C GLU A 316 -4.42 -29.68 -14.93
N PRO A 317 -3.95 -30.33 -13.84
CA PRO A 317 -3.65 -31.77 -13.84
C PRO A 317 -4.81 -32.65 -14.30
N ALA A 318 -6.06 -32.30 -14.01
CA ALA A 318 -7.25 -33.04 -14.36
C ALA A 318 -7.49 -33.15 -15.90
N ILE A 319 -6.98 -32.19 -16.68
CA ILE A 319 -7.12 -32.14 -18.15
C ILE A 319 -5.76 -32.20 -18.87
N ALA A 320 -4.69 -32.53 -18.15
CA ALA A 320 -3.36 -32.67 -18.71
C ALA A 320 -3.22 -33.92 -19.58
N GLY A 321 -2.98 -33.73 -20.87
CA GLY A 321 -2.68 -34.81 -21.82
C GLY A 321 -1.17 -34.92 -22.10
N ASN A 322 -0.76 -36.00 -22.78
CA ASN A 322 0.62 -36.25 -23.20
C ASN A 322 1.02 -35.36 -24.40
N VAL A 323 1.06 -34.07 -24.17
CA VAL A 323 1.33 -33.04 -25.18
C VAL A 323 2.56 -32.24 -24.81
N LEU A 324 3.52 -32.11 -25.74
CA LEU A 324 4.56 -31.09 -25.65
C LEU A 324 3.92 -29.73 -25.98
N ARG A 325 3.96 -28.81 -25.02
CA ARG A 325 3.26 -27.53 -25.13
C ARG A 325 3.94 -26.59 -26.11
N PRO A 326 3.17 -25.85 -26.92
CA PRO A 326 3.73 -24.92 -27.89
C PRO A 326 4.38 -23.71 -27.21
N PHE A 327 3.85 -23.24 -26.10
CA PHE A 327 4.36 -22.12 -25.32
C PHE A 327 4.16 -22.35 -23.80
N THR A 328 4.83 -21.54 -23.03
CA THR A 328 4.61 -21.36 -21.58
C THR A 328 4.77 -19.88 -21.24
N THR A 329 3.78 -19.32 -20.56
CA THR A 329 3.84 -17.94 -20.02
C THR A 329 3.97 -17.99 -18.51
N ALA A 330 4.76 -17.10 -17.94
CA ALA A 330 4.81 -16.84 -16.49
C ALA A 330 4.66 -15.34 -16.21
N VAL A 331 3.99 -15.02 -15.12
CA VAL A 331 3.98 -13.68 -14.52
C VAL A 331 4.96 -13.68 -13.37
N LEU A 332 6.04 -12.92 -13.54
CA LEU A 332 7.15 -12.78 -12.59
C LEU A 332 6.97 -11.46 -11.84
N SER A 333 6.75 -11.52 -10.53
CA SER A 333 6.61 -10.34 -9.68
C SER A 333 7.87 -10.15 -8.84
N PHE A 334 8.56 -9.04 -9.07
CA PHE A 334 9.73 -8.62 -8.27
C PHE A 334 9.32 -7.58 -7.25
N ARG A 335 9.80 -7.73 -6.03
CA ARG A 335 9.86 -6.61 -5.09
C ARG A 335 11.25 -5.98 -5.19
N VAL A 336 11.27 -4.66 -5.26
CA VAL A 336 12.47 -3.86 -5.54
C VAL A 336 12.85 -3.07 -4.29
N PRO A 337 14.13 -3.04 -3.86
CA PRO A 337 14.54 -2.22 -2.73
C PRO A 337 14.09 -0.76 -2.87
N PRO A 338 13.77 -0.08 -1.76
CA PRO A 338 13.17 1.25 -1.76
C PRO A 338 13.94 2.33 -2.53
N ASN A 339 15.26 2.21 -2.58
CA ASN A 339 16.18 3.18 -3.20
C ASN A 339 16.72 2.74 -4.57
N VAL A 340 16.15 1.72 -5.17
CA VAL A 340 16.52 1.24 -6.52
C VAL A 340 15.53 1.81 -7.54
N ASN A 341 16.03 2.31 -8.65
CA ASN A 341 15.20 2.72 -9.78
C ASN A 341 14.56 1.49 -10.43
N ALA A 342 13.25 1.34 -10.25
CA ALA A 342 12.53 0.15 -10.70
C ALA A 342 12.48 0.03 -12.22
N HIS A 343 12.38 1.15 -12.96
CA HIS A 343 12.36 1.13 -14.41
C HIS A 343 13.70 0.67 -15.01
N GLU A 344 14.82 1.21 -14.52
CA GLU A 344 16.16 0.79 -14.96
C GLU A 344 16.44 -0.69 -14.60
N ALA A 345 15.99 -1.12 -13.44
CA ALA A 345 16.09 -2.52 -13.04
C ALA A 345 15.24 -3.43 -13.95
N ALA A 346 14.03 -2.99 -14.33
CA ALA A 346 13.20 -3.72 -15.30
C ALA A 346 13.88 -3.84 -16.67
N LEU A 347 14.53 -2.80 -17.16
CA LEU A 347 15.30 -2.88 -18.40
C LEU A 347 16.47 -3.89 -18.30
N ALA A 348 17.15 -3.94 -17.16
CA ALA A 348 18.20 -4.93 -16.92
C ALA A 348 17.66 -6.37 -16.89
N ILE A 349 16.52 -6.60 -16.23
CA ILE A 349 15.83 -7.90 -16.22
C ILE A 349 15.43 -8.28 -17.65
N ASN A 350 14.80 -7.36 -18.40
CA ASN A 350 14.35 -7.58 -19.78
C ASN A 350 15.49 -8.04 -20.67
N LYS A 351 16.65 -7.41 -20.52
CA LYS A 351 17.86 -7.80 -21.26
C LYS A 351 18.28 -9.24 -20.95
N LEU A 352 18.27 -9.65 -19.70
CA LEU A 352 18.61 -11.03 -19.29
C LEU A 352 17.60 -12.06 -19.83
N LEU A 353 16.32 -11.67 -19.95
CA LEU A 353 15.26 -12.54 -20.45
C LEU A 353 15.28 -12.67 -21.99
N THR A 354 15.73 -11.64 -22.71
CA THR A 354 15.62 -11.57 -24.17
C THR A 354 16.95 -11.80 -24.92
N GLU A 355 18.09 -11.76 -24.24
CA GLU A 355 19.41 -12.04 -24.85
C GLU A 355 19.84 -13.50 -24.67
N ASN A 356 20.60 -14.03 -25.65
CA ASN A 356 21.16 -15.38 -25.62
C ASN A 356 20.13 -16.47 -25.25
N ILE A 357 18.99 -16.46 -25.94
CA ILE A 357 17.87 -17.35 -25.65
C ILE A 357 18.24 -18.80 -25.94
N PRO A 358 18.04 -19.73 -24.98
CA PRO A 358 18.34 -21.14 -25.15
C PRO A 358 17.58 -21.72 -26.36
N SER A 359 18.27 -22.50 -27.18
CA SER A 359 17.73 -23.13 -28.39
C SER A 359 17.10 -22.17 -29.41
N ASN A 360 17.38 -20.88 -29.37
CA ASN A 360 16.78 -19.85 -30.19
C ASN A 360 15.23 -19.89 -30.16
N ALA A 361 14.64 -20.18 -29.01
CA ALA A 361 13.19 -20.09 -28.83
C ALA A 361 12.71 -18.64 -29.02
N VAL A 362 11.43 -18.45 -29.28
CA VAL A 362 10.84 -17.10 -29.28
C VAL A 362 10.49 -16.72 -27.86
N VAL A 363 10.99 -15.56 -27.43
CA VAL A 363 10.67 -14.99 -26.09
C VAL A 363 10.05 -13.62 -26.29
N GLU A 364 8.87 -13.43 -25.73
CA GLU A 364 8.15 -12.15 -25.68
C GLU A 364 8.02 -11.72 -24.22
N THR A 365 8.20 -10.45 -23.98
CA THR A 365 8.13 -9.88 -22.63
C THR A 365 7.36 -8.58 -22.62
N GLU A 366 6.49 -8.41 -21.62
CA GLU A 366 5.87 -7.15 -21.29
C GLU A 366 6.12 -6.87 -19.79
N PHE A 367 6.27 -5.60 -19.42
CA PHE A 367 6.45 -5.28 -18.00
C PHE A 367 5.83 -3.94 -17.61
N VAL A 368 5.50 -3.86 -16.33
CA VAL A 368 5.14 -2.61 -15.62
C VAL A 368 6.03 -2.48 -14.40
N SER A 369 6.36 -1.25 -14.02
CA SER A 369 7.20 -0.97 -12.86
C SER A 369 6.63 0.17 -12.03
N GLY A 370 6.68 0.03 -10.70
CA GLY A 370 6.37 1.05 -9.72
C GLY A 370 7.58 1.28 -8.81
N GLU A 371 7.95 2.53 -8.60
CA GLU A 371 9.10 2.90 -7.78
C GLU A 371 8.86 2.60 -6.30
N GLY A 372 9.95 2.33 -5.58
CA GLY A 372 9.94 2.33 -4.13
C GLY A 372 9.97 3.74 -3.55
N TRP A 373 9.93 3.82 -2.24
CA TRP A 373 9.98 5.08 -1.52
C TRP A 373 10.83 4.95 -0.25
N VAL A 374 11.60 6.00 0.04
CA VAL A 374 12.33 6.18 1.29
C VAL A 374 11.88 7.51 1.88
N ALA A 375 11.43 7.48 3.13
CA ALA A 375 11.03 8.69 3.84
C ALA A 375 12.22 9.66 3.93
N PRO A 376 12.01 10.97 3.72
CA PRO A 376 13.03 11.97 3.97
C PRO A 376 13.37 12.03 5.46
N ASP A 377 14.54 12.58 5.76
CA ASP A 377 14.93 12.84 7.14
C ASP A 377 13.88 13.71 7.86
N LEU A 378 13.47 13.26 9.03
CA LEU A 378 12.49 13.98 9.84
C LEU A 378 13.07 15.30 10.35
N ALA A 379 12.37 16.41 10.07
CA ALA A 379 12.66 17.69 10.69
C ALA A 379 12.56 17.59 12.22
N PRO A 380 13.33 18.37 12.99
CA PRO A 380 13.32 18.31 14.46
C PRO A 380 11.91 18.47 15.06
N TRP A 381 11.10 19.39 14.53
CA TRP A 381 9.74 19.62 15.00
C TRP A 381 8.83 18.38 14.75
N LEU A 382 9.00 17.70 13.62
CA LEU A 382 8.20 16.53 13.28
C LEU A 382 8.58 15.33 14.16
N ARG A 383 9.88 15.15 14.42
CA ARG A 383 10.35 14.11 15.35
C ARG A 383 9.75 14.28 16.75
N GLU A 384 9.72 15.53 17.24
CA GLU A 384 9.11 15.85 18.53
C GLU A 384 7.59 15.66 18.51
N ALA A 385 6.93 16.03 17.41
CA ALA A 385 5.51 15.86 17.23
C ALA A 385 5.10 14.38 17.22
N LEU A 386 5.86 13.52 16.53
CA LEU A 386 5.64 12.07 16.50
C LEU A 386 5.81 11.46 17.90
N GLU A 387 6.87 11.85 18.63
CA GLU A 387 7.10 11.39 20.00
C GLU A 387 5.97 11.80 20.93
N THR A 388 5.55 13.06 20.86
CA THR A 388 4.47 13.60 21.69
C THR A 388 3.12 12.99 21.33
N GLY A 389 2.79 12.92 20.04
CA GLY A 389 1.55 12.36 19.54
C GLY A 389 1.39 10.89 19.92
N SER A 390 2.45 10.09 19.71
CA SER A 390 2.44 8.69 20.08
C SER A 390 2.29 8.48 21.60
N ARG A 391 3.06 9.21 22.40
CA ARG A 391 2.93 9.09 23.88
C ARG A 391 1.56 9.50 24.39
N ASN A 392 0.99 10.56 23.86
CA ASN A 392 -0.32 11.04 24.28
C ASN A 392 -1.45 10.09 23.89
N ALA A 393 -1.39 9.54 22.67
CA ALA A 393 -2.45 8.70 22.12
C ALA A 393 -2.33 7.22 22.54
N PHE A 394 -1.10 6.70 22.64
CA PHE A 394 -0.84 5.27 22.88
C PHE A 394 -0.11 5.00 24.20
N GLY A 395 0.41 6.02 24.88
CA GLY A 395 1.20 5.85 26.10
C GLY A 395 2.66 5.47 25.87
N ARG A 396 3.12 5.32 24.64
CA ARG A 396 4.49 4.95 24.25
C ARG A 396 5.02 5.86 23.14
N GLY A 397 6.34 5.91 22.98
CA GLY A 397 6.97 6.58 21.85
C GLY A 397 6.69 5.84 20.53
N PRO A 398 6.87 6.52 19.37
CA PRO A 398 6.60 5.94 18.06
C PRO A 398 7.53 4.78 17.73
N GLY A 399 7.06 3.88 16.90
CA GLY A 399 7.87 2.88 16.22
C GLY A 399 8.17 3.29 14.78
N PHE A 400 9.32 2.87 14.26
CA PHE A 400 9.70 3.12 12.88
C PHE A 400 10.00 1.79 12.20
N THR A 401 9.46 1.59 11.00
CA THR A 401 9.71 0.36 10.23
C THR A 401 9.60 0.63 8.73
N GLY A 402 10.27 -0.18 7.92
CA GLY A 402 9.97 -0.28 6.51
C GLY A 402 8.83 -1.26 6.26
N GLU A 403 8.22 -1.21 5.10
CA GLU A 403 7.23 -2.18 4.67
C GLU A 403 7.62 -2.91 3.39
N GLY A 404 7.09 -4.12 3.26
CA GLY A 404 7.33 -4.98 2.11
C GLY A 404 6.45 -4.66 0.91
N GLY A 405 5.36 -3.96 1.14
CA GLY A 405 4.42 -3.50 0.14
C GLY A 405 4.91 -2.27 -0.62
N SER A 406 4.16 -1.88 -1.64
CA SER A 406 4.37 -0.65 -2.40
C SER A 406 3.11 0.20 -2.22
N ILE A 407 3.30 1.47 -1.95
CA ILE A 407 2.29 2.50 -2.10
C ILE A 407 2.83 3.41 -3.22
N PRO A 408 2.50 3.16 -4.49
CA PRO A 408 3.11 3.83 -5.65
C PRO A 408 3.02 5.35 -5.56
N PHE A 409 1.93 5.81 -5.03
CA PHE A 409 1.62 7.19 -4.74
C PHE A 409 2.70 7.92 -3.91
N LEU A 410 3.21 7.34 -2.82
CA LEU A 410 4.24 8.01 -1.99
C LEU A 410 5.53 8.27 -2.77
N GLY A 411 5.91 7.36 -3.66
CA GLY A 411 7.06 7.54 -4.55
C GLY A 411 6.88 8.71 -5.52
N GLU A 412 5.70 8.83 -6.13
CA GLU A 412 5.39 9.93 -7.06
C GLU A 412 5.27 11.28 -6.35
N LEU A 413 4.62 11.32 -5.17
CA LEU A 413 4.55 12.55 -4.37
C LEU A 413 5.92 13.01 -3.88
N ALA A 414 6.78 12.10 -3.46
CA ALA A 414 8.13 12.46 -3.02
C ALA A 414 8.96 13.07 -4.16
N LYS A 415 8.80 12.60 -5.40
CA LYS A 415 9.42 13.20 -6.57
C LYS A 415 8.85 14.59 -6.87
N ARG A 416 7.54 14.75 -6.76
CA ARG A 416 6.84 16.01 -7.03
C ARG A 416 7.09 17.07 -5.94
N TYR A 417 7.23 16.64 -4.70
CA TYR A 417 7.40 17.48 -3.52
C TYR A 417 8.65 17.11 -2.70
N PRO A 418 9.87 17.30 -3.24
CA PRO A 418 11.09 16.76 -2.63
C PRO A 418 11.49 17.40 -1.29
N SER A 419 10.87 18.52 -0.90
CA SER A 419 11.11 19.23 0.36
C SER A 419 10.04 18.99 1.42
N VAL A 420 9.00 18.21 1.10
CA VAL A 420 7.87 17.93 1.99
C VAL A 420 8.27 16.97 3.09
N GLN A 421 7.77 17.21 4.30
CA GLN A 421 7.82 16.22 5.37
C GLN A 421 6.69 15.22 5.20
N PHE A 422 7.02 13.93 5.27
CA PHE A 422 6.06 12.84 5.13
C PHE A 422 5.87 12.10 6.45
N VAL A 423 4.61 11.75 6.75
CA VAL A 423 4.23 10.80 7.78
C VAL A 423 3.34 9.75 7.15
N ALA A 424 3.89 8.58 6.86
CA ALA A 424 3.10 7.42 6.48
C ALA A 424 2.83 6.59 7.73
N THR A 425 1.56 6.46 8.10
CA THR A 425 1.08 5.76 9.29
C THR A 425 -0.28 5.15 9.00
N GLY A 426 -0.76 4.29 9.88
CA GLY A 426 -2.08 3.70 9.66
C GLY A 426 -2.48 2.71 10.75
N VAL A 427 -3.47 1.90 10.42
CA VAL A 427 -4.13 0.96 11.34
C VAL A 427 -3.96 -0.50 10.92
N LEU A 428 -3.20 -0.77 9.85
CA LEU A 428 -3.01 -2.13 9.33
C LEU A 428 -2.07 -2.93 10.24
N GLY A 429 -2.56 -3.23 11.43
CA GLY A 429 -1.83 -3.93 12.48
C GLY A 429 -2.07 -5.44 12.49
N PRO A 430 -1.68 -6.13 13.57
CA PRO A 430 -1.86 -7.58 13.70
C PRO A 430 -3.30 -8.00 13.51
N GLN A 431 -3.54 -8.95 12.59
CA GLN A 431 -4.87 -9.46 12.24
C GLN A 431 -5.78 -8.47 11.50
N SER A 432 -5.28 -7.31 11.02
CA SER A 432 -6.07 -6.43 10.17
C SER A 432 -6.46 -7.10 8.85
N ASN A 433 -5.64 -8.04 8.38
CA ASN A 433 -5.91 -8.87 7.21
C ASN A 433 -6.25 -8.07 5.95
N ALA A 434 -5.62 -6.91 5.75
CA ALA A 434 -5.72 -6.19 4.48
C ALA A 434 -5.44 -7.15 3.31
N HIS A 435 -6.18 -7.02 2.21
CA HIS A 435 -6.13 -7.88 1.03
C HIS A 435 -6.41 -9.39 1.28
N ALA A 436 -6.86 -9.78 2.48
CA ALA A 436 -7.20 -11.15 2.82
C ALA A 436 -8.67 -11.28 3.28
N ILE A 437 -9.07 -12.47 3.72
CA ILE A 437 -10.37 -12.69 4.36
C ILE A 437 -10.37 -12.10 5.77
N ASP A 438 -11.55 -11.76 6.28
CA ASP A 438 -11.77 -11.27 7.65
C ASP A 438 -11.00 -9.98 7.96
N GLU A 439 -10.91 -9.07 6.98
CA GLU A 439 -10.34 -7.75 7.22
C GLU A 439 -11.06 -7.05 8.38
N MET A 440 -10.26 -6.43 9.27
CA MET A 440 -10.81 -5.75 10.43
C MET A 440 -10.09 -4.45 10.76
N LEU A 441 -10.86 -3.49 11.22
CA LEU A 441 -10.42 -2.25 11.85
C LEU A 441 -10.47 -2.38 13.36
N ASP A 442 -9.34 -2.14 14.04
CA ASP A 442 -9.28 -1.92 15.49
C ASP A 442 -9.67 -0.48 15.80
N LEU A 443 -10.87 -0.26 16.32
CA LEU A 443 -11.45 1.06 16.56
C LEU A 443 -10.63 1.90 17.56
N PRO A 444 -10.12 1.34 18.67
CA PRO A 444 -9.23 2.09 19.57
C PRO A 444 -7.96 2.60 18.89
N THR A 445 -7.38 1.81 17.97
CA THR A 445 -6.20 2.22 17.19
C THR A 445 -6.54 3.33 16.21
N ALA A 446 -7.68 3.27 15.51
CA ALA A 446 -8.14 4.35 14.63
C ALA A 446 -8.27 5.67 15.41
N VAL A 447 -8.85 5.63 16.61
CA VAL A 447 -8.97 6.80 17.50
C VAL A 447 -7.59 7.31 17.94
N ALA A 448 -6.68 6.42 18.29
CA ALA A 448 -5.33 6.81 18.72
C ALA A 448 -4.53 7.43 17.57
N VAL A 449 -4.61 6.88 16.36
CA VAL A 449 -4.02 7.47 15.14
C VAL A 449 -4.61 8.86 14.88
N THR A 450 -5.94 9.02 14.96
CA THR A 450 -6.63 10.31 14.81
C THR A 450 -6.07 11.36 15.78
N ASN A 451 -5.88 11.00 17.06
CA ASN A 451 -5.31 11.90 18.06
C ASN A 451 -3.83 12.22 17.82
N ALA A 452 -3.06 11.27 17.30
CA ALA A 452 -1.67 11.53 16.91
C ALA A 452 -1.59 12.50 15.72
N VAL A 453 -2.48 12.36 14.73
CA VAL A 453 -2.61 13.27 13.58
C VAL A 453 -2.91 14.70 14.05
N MET A 454 -3.83 14.91 14.99
CA MET A 454 -4.08 16.23 15.60
C MET A 454 -2.78 16.87 16.13
N THR A 455 -1.96 16.09 16.85
CA THR A 455 -0.70 16.57 17.41
C THR A 455 0.30 16.94 16.31
N ILE A 456 0.40 16.13 15.28
CA ILE A 456 1.34 16.34 14.16
C ILE A 456 0.97 17.59 13.35
N VAL A 457 -0.31 17.73 12.99
CA VAL A 457 -0.83 18.88 12.22
C VAL A 457 -0.70 20.17 13.03
N GLY A 458 -1.00 20.14 14.34
CA GLY A 458 -0.82 21.30 15.22
C GLY A 458 0.63 21.71 15.37
N ALA A 459 1.54 20.74 15.54
CA ALA A 459 2.97 21.01 15.67
C ALA A 459 3.57 21.59 14.36
N TYR A 460 3.05 21.21 13.19
CA TYR A 460 3.43 21.84 11.94
C TYR A 460 3.10 23.33 11.95
N ALA A 461 1.89 23.72 12.32
CA ALA A 461 1.50 25.13 12.41
C ALA A 461 2.34 25.90 13.44
N ASP A 462 2.66 25.30 14.57
CA ASP A 462 3.49 25.92 15.61
C ASP A 462 4.95 26.09 15.15
N SER A 463 5.49 25.14 14.38
CA SER A 463 6.84 25.22 13.84
C SER A 463 7.07 26.38 12.87
N LYS A 464 5.99 26.88 12.27
CA LYS A 464 6.03 28.03 11.34
C LYS A 464 5.87 29.38 12.04
N ARG A 465 5.49 29.38 13.33
CA ARG A 465 5.35 30.61 14.13
C ARG A 465 6.64 30.97 14.88
N SER A 466 7.57 30.02 15.00
CA SER A 466 8.84 30.17 15.69
C SER A 466 9.96 30.57 14.72
#